data_a9c0a1fb3e365d693dff4b439d7b75d0
#
_entry.id   a9c0a1fb3e365d693dff4b439d7b75d0
#
_cell.length_a   1.000
_cell.length_b   1.000
_cell.length_c   1.000
_cell.angle_alpha   90.00
_cell.angle_beta   90.00
_cell.angle_gamma   90.00
#
_symmetry.space_group_name_H-M   'P 1'
#
loop_
_entity.id
_entity.type
_entity.pdbx_description
1 polymer ?
#
loop_
_entity_poly.entity_id
_entity_poly.type
_entity_poly.pdbx_seq_one_letter_code
_entity_poly.pdbx_strand_id
1 'polypeptide(L)'
;MKKSVRVFSILIVLVLVLSVGVATVGAKPSGTVNVQILALNDFHGNLEPPTSSSGCVPAVSGCPAPNVPAGGVEYLATHISNLRALNPNTVVVSAGDLVGASPLISALFHDEPTIEAFNLIGLDYNAVGNHEFDEGWLELKRLQEGGCHPVDGCQDGDGFAGANFQFLAANVVRKDNGKTIFPAYKVRSFAGAKVAFIGMTLEGTPSIVTPSGIADLNFLDEADTVNALVPELKAKGIETIVVLVHEGGFPAAPAPFNGCVGISGPIVDIVNSLDDEVDVVISGHTHQPYNCVIDGKIVTSAFSFGRLVTKVDLTIDRSTGEVVTMAAENKIVSRDVPKASALTALIDKYKTLSAPLANRIVGEISADITRTTNAAGESALGDVIADAQLDATNDPGFGDAVVAFMNPGGIRADLTYAQISGGELPGQVTYAEMFTVQPFGNSMVTMTLTGAQIDTLLEQQFVGCGQSSNRILQVSAGFTYTWSASGAACDKVDPSTIKIGGVTVNPSANYRVTVNSFLADGGDNFFVLVQGTNRLGGEVDTDALERYLTTFAPVAPGPQDRITRIP
;
A
#
# COMPACT_ATOMS: atom_id res chain seq x y z
N MET A 1 -105.24 18.24 16.57
CA MET A 1 -104.17 18.32 15.59
C MET A 1 -102.85 17.85 16.23
N LYS A 2 -102.49 16.56 16.05
CA LYS A 2 -101.26 16.02 16.54
C LYS A 2 -100.56 15.34 15.34
N LYS A 3 -99.44 15.83 14.91
CA LYS A 3 -98.56 15.23 13.85
C LYS A 3 -97.66 14.22 14.47
N SER A 4 -97.81 12.98 14.04
CA SER A 4 -96.92 11.86 14.40
C SER A 4 -95.64 11.87 13.51
N VAL A 5 -94.48 11.95 14.11
CA VAL A 5 -93.19 11.74 13.44
C VAL A 5 -92.83 10.28 13.50
N ARG A 6 -92.67 9.63 12.33
CA ARG A 6 -92.12 8.26 12.21
C ARG A 6 -90.64 8.35 12.17
N VAL A 7 -89.97 7.72 13.13
CA VAL A 7 -88.51 7.52 13.13
C VAL A 7 -88.19 6.26 12.31
N PHE A 8 -87.43 6.40 11.23
CA PHE A 8 -86.89 5.31 10.46
C PHE A 8 -85.48 4.96 11.04
N SER A 9 -85.36 3.78 11.63
CA SER A 9 -84.07 3.24 12.07
C SER A 9 -83.39 2.54 10.89
N ILE A 10 -82.29 3.10 10.41
CA ILE A 10 -81.44 2.48 9.41
C ILE A 10 -80.38 1.66 10.16
N LEU A 11 -80.46 0.32 10.00
CA LEU A 11 -79.45 -0.61 10.49
C LEU A 11 -78.30 -0.66 9.51
N ILE A 12 -77.16 -0.04 9.85
CA ILE A 12 -75.90 -0.16 9.07
C ILE A 12 -75.20 -1.43 9.52
N VAL A 13 -75.18 -2.46 8.67
CA VAL A 13 -74.35 -3.64 8.86
C VAL A 13 -72.93 -3.31 8.35
N LEU A 14 -71.98 -3.17 9.28
CA LEU A 14 -70.59 -2.97 8.98
C LEU A 14 -69.94 -4.34 8.66
N VAL A 15 -69.76 -4.64 7.39
CA VAL A 15 -68.98 -5.82 6.96
C VAL A 15 -67.49 -5.48 7.04
N LEU A 16 -66.80 -5.94 8.07
CA LEU A 16 -65.34 -5.89 8.19
C LEU A 16 -64.71 -6.92 7.24
N VAL A 17 -64.24 -6.49 6.08
CA VAL A 17 -63.42 -7.30 5.20
C VAL A 17 -61.99 -7.29 5.77
N LEU A 18 -61.61 -8.35 6.50
CA LEU A 18 -60.21 -8.64 6.81
C LEU A 18 -59.48 -9.00 5.50
N SER A 19 -58.82 -8.03 4.87
CA SER A 19 -57.80 -8.34 3.84
C SER A 19 -56.57 -8.90 4.53
N VAL A 20 -56.48 -10.23 4.62
CA VAL A 20 -55.23 -10.92 4.91
C VAL A 20 -54.31 -10.66 3.69
N GLY A 21 -53.44 -9.71 3.82
CA GLY A 21 -52.37 -9.50 2.86
C GLY A 21 -51.44 -10.72 2.90
N VAL A 22 -51.65 -11.68 1.99
CA VAL A 22 -50.64 -12.69 1.71
C VAL A 22 -49.47 -11.99 1.14
N ALA A 23 -48.43 -11.75 1.97
CA ALA A 23 -47.12 -11.39 1.48
C ALA A 23 -46.67 -12.51 0.52
N THR A 24 -46.74 -12.27 -0.77
CA THR A 24 -46.13 -13.14 -1.75
C THR A 24 -44.61 -13.05 -1.50
N VAL A 25 -44.08 -14.04 -0.79
CA VAL A 25 -42.64 -14.29 -0.81
C VAL A 25 -42.33 -14.57 -2.28
N GLY A 26 -41.80 -13.57 -2.97
CA GLY A 26 -41.37 -13.74 -4.36
C GLY A 26 -40.39 -14.92 -4.41
N ALA A 27 -40.66 -15.92 -5.23
CA ALA A 27 -39.73 -17.02 -5.44
C ALA A 27 -38.36 -16.42 -5.83
N LYS A 28 -37.28 -16.86 -5.17
CA LYS A 28 -35.92 -16.47 -5.57
C LYS A 28 -35.75 -16.85 -7.05
N PRO A 29 -35.03 -16.03 -7.86
CA PRO A 29 -34.74 -16.34 -9.24
C PRO A 29 -34.05 -17.71 -9.35
N SER A 30 -34.42 -18.54 -10.29
CA SER A 30 -33.75 -19.83 -10.56
C SER A 30 -32.61 -19.68 -11.58
N GLY A 31 -31.70 -20.66 -11.59
CA GLY A 31 -30.53 -20.70 -12.48
C GLY A 31 -29.32 -19.99 -11.91
N THR A 32 -28.27 -19.92 -12.70
CA THR A 32 -26.99 -19.32 -12.32
C THR A 32 -26.80 -17.92 -12.90
N VAL A 33 -25.88 -17.14 -12.31
CA VAL A 33 -25.37 -15.89 -12.84
C VAL A 33 -23.84 -15.91 -12.83
N ASN A 34 -23.22 -15.44 -13.91
CA ASN A 34 -21.78 -15.25 -13.96
C ASN A 34 -21.44 -13.83 -13.51
N VAL A 35 -20.57 -13.71 -12.51
CA VAL A 35 -20.04 -12.47 -11.98
C VAL A 35 -18.54 -12.42 -12.26
N GLN A 36 -18.05 -11.29 -12.72
CA GLN A 36 -16.63 -11.01 -12.94
C GLN A 36 -16.16 -9.97 -11.95
N ILE A 37 -15.08 -10.27 -11.23
CA ILE A 37 -14.36 -9.32 -10.39
C ILE A 37 -13.04 -9.00 -11.09
N LEU A 38 -12.75 -7.72 -11.28
CA LEU A 38 -11.46 -7.23 -11.74
C LEU A 38 -10.78 -6.57 -10.54
N ALA A 39 -9.64 -7.10 -10.13
CA ALA A 39 -8.97 -6.67 -8.91
C ALA A 39 -7.54 -6.18 -9.19
N LEU A 40 -7.11 -5.20 -8.40
CA LEU A 40 -5.73 -4.72 -8.34
C LEU A 40 -5.36 -4.45 -6.88
N ASN A 41 -4.11 -4.11 -6.64
CA ASN A 41 -3.53 -3.73 -5.35
C ASN A 41 -2.25 -2.91 -5.57
N ASP A 42 -1.81 -2.19 -4.54
CA ASP A 42 -0.49 -1.54 -4.47
C ASP A 42 -0.20 -0.67 -5.73
N PHE A 43 -1.16 0.19 -6.09
CA PHE A 43 -1.00 1.06 -7.26
C PHE A 43 -0.02 2.21 -6.98
N HIS A 44 -0.04 2.78 -5.77
CA HIS A 44 0.90 3.80 -5.31
C HIS A 44 1.06 4.96 -6.30
N GLY A 45 -0.03 5.57 -6.72
CA GLY A 45 0.01 6.77 -7.56
C GLY A 45 0.74 6.64 -8.90
N ASN A 46 1.02 5.42 -9.38
CA ASN A 46 1.78 5.18 -10.61
C ASN A 46 0.95 5.46 -11.87
N LEU A 47 0.60 6.74 -12.06
CA LEU A 47 -0.18 7.20 -13.22
C LEU A 47 0.56 6.93 -14.53
N GLU A 48 1.84 7.29 -14.58
CA GLU A 48 2.71 7.01 -15.72
C GLU A 48 3.19 5.54 -15.68
N PRO A 49 3.62 4.99 -16.83
CA PRO A 49 4.23 3.67 -16.86
C PRO A 49 5.45 3.60 -15.95
N PRO A 50 5.50 2.67 -14.98
CA PRO A 50 6.67 2.52 -14.12
C PRO A 50 7.92 2.19 -14.94
N THR A 51 9.08 2.58 -14.44
CA THR A 51 10.40 2.44 -15.09
C THR A 51 11.24 1.34 -14.43
N SER A 52 12.44 1.13 -14.93
CA SER A 52 13.40 0.12 -14.42
C SER A 52 12.78 -1.27 -14.27
N SER A 53 13.13 -2.00 -13.24
CA SER A 53 12.58 -3.33 -12.95
C SER A 53 11.09 -3.29 -12.63
N SER A 54 10.58 -2.15 -12.14
CA SER A 54 9.15 -1.96 -11.87
C SER A 54 8.29 -1.83 -13.11
N GLY A 55 8.87 -1.62 -14.29
CA GLY A 55 8.17 -1.47 -15.56
C GLY A 55 7.90 -2.78 -16.33
N CYS A 56 8.20 -3.94 -15.75
CA CYS A 56 8.13 -5.24 -16.43
C CYS A 56 7.39 -6.32 -15.64
N VAL A 57 6.92 -7.33 -16.37
CA VAL A 57 6.46 -8.61 -15.80
C VAL A 57 7.20 -9.76 -16.50
N PRO A 58 7.95 -10.62 -15.76
CA PRO A 58 8.39 -10.43 -14.37
C PRO A 58 9.25 -9.16 -14.19
N ALA A 59 9.43 -8.73 -12.93
CA ALA A 59 10.20 -7.53 -12.61
C ALA A 59 11.71 -7.78 -12.82
N VAL A 60 12.23 -7.31 -13.95
CA VAL A 60 13.66 -7.40 -14.31
C VAL A 60 14.11 -6.09 -14.94
N SER A 61 15.32 -5.64 -14.60
CA SER A 61 15.88 -4.40 -15.14
C SER A 61 16.04 -4.47 -16.68
N GLY A 62 15.75 -3.35 -17.34
CA GLY A 62 15.86 -3.23 -18.80
C GLY A 62 14.82 -4.02 -19.60
N CYS A 63 13.91 -4.72 -18.96
CA CYS A 63 12.83 -5.49 -19.59
C CYS A 63 13.26 -6.31 -20.84
N PRO A 64 14.30 -7.15 -20.74
CA PRO A 64 14.75 -7.92 -21.90
C PRO A 64 13.70 -8.96 -22.29
N ALA A 65 13.51 -9.18 -23.61
CA ALA A 65 12.62 -10.24 -24.08
C ALA A 65 13.02 -11.61 -23.47
N PRO A 66 12.07 -12.48 -23.05
CA PRO A 66 10.62 -12.43 -23.35
C PRO A 66 9.76 -11.64 -22.33
N ASN A 67 10.35 -10.84 -21.43
CA ASN A 67 9.60 -10.09 -20.43
C ASN A 67 8.74 -8.99 -21.09
N VAL A 68 7.63 -8.66 -20.44
CA VAL A 68 6.60 -7.78 -21.02
C VAL A 68 6.62 -6.42 -20.31
N PRO A 69 6.84 -5.31 -21.04
CA PRO A 69 6.61 -3.97 -20.51
C PRO A 69 5.15 -3.82 -20.05
N ALA A 70 4.95 -3.39 -18.79
CA ALA A 70 3.63 -3.40 -18.17
C ALA A 70 3.40 -2.17 -17.27
N GLY A 71 2.12 -1.90 -16.99
CA GLY A 71 1.69 -0.80 -16.13
C GLY A 71 1.55 0.54 -16.86
N GLY A 72 1.07 1.53 -16.10
CA GLY A 72 0.60 2.83 -16.57
C GLY A 72 -0.93 2.87 -16.63
N VAL A 73 -1.52 3.88 -15.98
CA VAL A 73 -2.98 3.96 -15.77
C VAL A 73 -3.79 4.02 -17.07
N GLU A 74 -3.21 4.61 -18.13
CA GLU A 74 -3.82 4.70 -19.47
C GLU A 74 -4.05 3.33 -20.09
N TYR A 75 -3.10 2.40 -19.92
CA TYR A 75 -3.18 1.02 -20.39
C TYR A 75 -4.05 0.17 -19.47
N LEU A 76 -3.91 0.35 -18.14
CA LEU A 76 -4.75 -0.32 -17.15
C LEU A 76 -6.23 -0.09 -17.43
N ALA A 77 -6.62 1.16 -17.70
CA ALA A 77 -8.00 1.52 -18.03
C ALA A 77 -8.51 0.79 -19.29
N THR A 78 -7.67 0.69 -20.32
CA THR A 78 -8.03 -0.01 -21.55
C THR A 78 -8.20 -1.51 -21.30
N HIS A 79 -7.29 -2.14 -20.53
CA HIS A 79 -7.41 -3.55 -20.16
C HIS A 79 -8.68 -3.80 -19.33
N ILE A 80 -8.97 -2.96 -18.32
CA ILE A 80 -10.19 -3.06 -17.50
C ILE A 80 -11.43 -2.89 -18.37
N SER A 81 -11.45 -1.91 -19.28
CA SER A 81 -12.57 -1.67 -20.20
C SER A 81 -12.83 -2.87 -21.11
N ASN A 82 -11.76 -3.45 -21.68
CA ASN A 82 -11.86 -4.63 -22.54
C ASN A 82 -12.39 -5.85 -21.77
N LEU A 83 -11.93 -6.08 -20.56
CA LEU A 83 -12.39 -7.18 -19.70
C LEU A 83 -13.84 -6.96 -19.25
N ARG A 84 -14.21 -5.73 -18.88
CA ARG A 84 -15.59 -5.35 -18.49
C ARG A 84 -16.58 -5.59 -19.64
N ALA A 85 -16.16 -5.40 -20.89
CA ALA A 85 -16.99 -5.65 -22.06
C ALA A 85 -17.35 -7.15 -22.25
N LEU A 86 -16.60 -8.08 -21.63
CA LEU A 86 -16.85 -9.52 -21.71
C LEU A 86 -17.99 -9.98 -20.79
N ASN A 87 -18.28 -9.25 -19.70
CA ASN A 87 -19.32 -9.61 -18.76
C ASN A 87 -20.00 -8.35 -18.19
N PRO A 88 -21.32 -8.13 -18.42
CA PRO A 88 -22.04 -6.97 -17.86
C PRO A 88 -22.15 -7.00 -16.34
N ASN A 89 -21.96 -8.17 -15.71
CA ASN A 89 -21.94 -8.31 -14.25
C ASN A 89 -20.49 -8.18 -13.71
N THR A 90 -19.82 -7.10 -14.04
CA THR A 90 -18.44 -6.83 -13.61
C THR A 90 -18.42 -5.81 -12.46
N VAL A 91 -17.53 -6.04 -11.51
CA VAL A 91 -17.14 -5.11 -10.45
C VAL A 91 -15.62 -4.93 -10.47
N VAL A 92 -15.14 -3.72 -10.22
CA VAL A 92 -13.71 -3.41 -10.13
C VAL A 92 -13.36 -3.05 -8.70
N VAL A 93 -12.36 -3.71 -8.14
CA VAL A 93 -11.97 -3.57 -6.72
C VAL A 93 -10.47 -3.40 -6.57
N SER A 94 -10.04 -2.85 -5.43
CA SER A 94 -8.64 -2.79 -5.05
C SER A 94 -8.46 -3.28 -3.60
N ALA A 95 -7.34 -3.95 -3.34
CA ALA A 95 -6.95 -4.42 -2.00
C ALA A 95 -5.99 -3.45 -1.29
N GLY A 96 -6.15 -2.14 -1.48
CA GLY A 96 -5.41 -1.11 -0.77
C GLY A 96 -4.11 -0.65 -1.45
N ASP A 97 -3.46 0.33 -0.82
CA ASP A 97 -2.29 1.05 -1.30
C ASP A 97 -2.51 1.61 -2.73
N LEU A 98 -3.69 2.20 -2.91
CA LEU A 98 -3.99 2.92 -4.14
C LEU A 98 -3.17 4.20 -4.23
N VAL A 99 -3.00 4.85 -3.09
CA VAL A 99 -2.26 6.10 -2.85
C VAL A 99 -1.13 5.89 -1.85
N GLY A 100 -0.33 6.93 -1.64
CA GLY A 100 0.82 6.95 -0.73
C GLY A 100 2.08 6.32 -1.33
N ALA A 101 3.26 6.74 -0.86
CA ALA A 101 4.55 6.44 -1.49
C ALA A 101 4.55 6.69 -3.00
N SER A 102 3.79 7.67 -3.45
CA SER A 102 3.44 7.95 -4.84
C SER A 102 4.55 8.72 -5.56
N PRO A 103 4.72 8.55 -6.89
CA PRO A 103 5.51 9.47 -7.70
C PRO A 103 5.01 10.91 -7.60
N LEU A 104 5.93 11.89 -7.79
CA LEU A 104 5.68 13.31 -7.58
C LEU A 104 4.44 13.85 -8.32
N ILE A 105 4.15 13.33 -9.52
CA ILE A 105 2.97 13.73 -10.31
C ILE A 105 1.64 13.50 -9.56
N SER A 106 1.62 12.59 -8.60
CA SER A 106 0.46 12.33 -7.73
C SER A 106 0.68 12.92 -6.35
N ALA A 107 1.81 12.63 -5.71
CA ALA A 107 2.12 13.06 -4.36
C ALA A 107 2.13 14.59 -4.17
N LEU A 108 2.58 15.37 -5.16
CA LEU A 108 2.56 16.85 -5.09
C LEU A 108 1.15 17.42 -4.90
N PHE A 109 0.13 16.66 -5.25
CA PHE A 109 -1.28 17.02 -5.16
C PHE A 109 -2.02 16.14 -4.14
N HIS A 110 -1.34 15.63 -3.10
CA HIS A 110 -1.94 14.76 -2.08
C HIS A 110 -2.73 13.59 -2.66
N ASP A 111 -2.21 12.99 -3.74
CA ASP A 111 -2.81 11.86 -4.47
C ASP A 111 -4.21 12.10 -5.09
N GLU A 112 -4.68 13.35 -5.15
CA GLU A 112 -5.92 13.70 -5.87
C GLU A 112 -5.91 13.18 -7.32
N PRO A 113 -4.81 13.28 -8.11
CA PRO A 113 -4.75 12.75 -9.48
C PRO A 113 -5.02 11.26 -9.58
N THR A 114 -4.58 10.49 -8.59
CA THR A 114 -4.82 9.05 -8.51
C THR A 114 -6.30 8.74 -8.27
N ILE A 115 -6.94 9.45 -7.32
CA ILE A 115 -8.38 9.31 -7.08
C ILE A 115 -9.19 9.66 -8.33
N GLU A 116 -8.86 10.77 -9.01
CA GLU A 116 -9.51 11.16 -10.27
C GLU A 116 -9.33 10.11 -11.38
N ALA A 117 -8.14 9.52 -11.49
CA ALA A 117 -7.87 8.46 -12.46
C ALA A 117 -8.75 7.22 -12.19
N PHE A 118 -8.89 6.80 -10.95
CA PHE A 118 -9.74 5.66 -10.59
C PHE A 118 -11.23 5.97 -10.64
N ASN A 119 -11.63 7.24 -10.48
CA ASN A 119 -12.98 7.70 -10.82
C ASN A 119 -13.27 7.51 -12.33
N LEU A 120 -12.31 7.84 -13.21
CA LEU A 120 -12.44 7.65 -14.66
C LEU A 120 -12.43 6.17 -15.06
N ILE A 121 -11.65 5.31 -14.41
CA ILE A 121 -11.64 3.86 -14.60
C ILE A 121 -12.97 3.24 -14.16
N GLY A 122 -13.61 3.84 -13.17
CA GLY A 122 -14.82 3.32 -12.54
C GLY A 122 -14.52 2.19 -11.57
N LEU A 123 -13.60 2.42 -10.64
CA LEU A 123 -13.40 1.59 -9.45
C LEU A 123 -14.71 1.58 -8.64
N ASP A 124 -15.07 0.45 -8.07
CA ASP A 124 -16.28 0.33 -7.23
C ASP A 124 -15.92 0.38 -5.74
N TYR A 125 -14.91 -0.38 -5.33
CA TYR A 125 -14.49 -0.48 -3.92
C TYR A 125 -12.97 -0.54 -3.80
N ASN A 126 -12.43 0.13 -2.76
CA ASN A 126 -11.03 0.02 -2.34
C ASN A 126 -10.97 -0.38 -0.86
N ALA A 127 -10.26 -1.47 -0.51
CA ALA A 127 -9.85 -1.66 0.88
C ALA A 127 -8.80 -0.61 1.24
N VAL A 128 -8.71 -0.24 2.50
CA VAL A 128 -7.69 0.69 3.00
C VAL A 128 -6.41 -0.10 3.26
N GLY A 129 -5.30 0.29 2.63
CA GLY A 129 -3.97 -0.22 2.93
C GLY A 129 -3.26 0.63 3.99
N ASN A 130 -1.99 0.34 4.27
CA ASN A 130 -1.23 1.15 5.22
C ASN A 130 -0.84 2.51 4.64
N HIS A 131 -0.52 2.59 3.37
CA HIS A 131 -0.12 3.85 2.74
C HIS A 131 -1.26 4.85 2.53
N GLU A 132 -2.51 4.44 2.60
CA GLU A 132 -3.63 5.37 2.74
C GLU A 132 -3.56 6.21 4.02
N PHE A 133 -2.72 5.84 5.00
CA PHE A 133 -2.50 6.59 6.24
C PHE A 133 -1.20 7.41 6.26
N ASP A 134 -0.44 7.50 5.18
CA ASP A 134 0.83 8.24 5.14
C ASP A 134 0.67 9.70 5.60
N GLU A 135 -0.40 10.37 5.15
CA GLU A 135 -0.77 11.72 5.57
C GLU A 135 -1.84 11.73 6.70
N GLY A 136 -2.11 10.57 7.29
CA GLY A 136 -3.06 10.37 8.37
C GLY A 136 -4.51 10.14 7.91
N TRP A 137 -5.34 9.63 8.84
CA TRP A 137 -6.70 9.19 8.51
C TRP A 137 -7.66 10.33 8.16
N LEU A 138 -7.37 11.57 8.57
CA LEU A 138 -8.20 12.73 8.19
C LEU A 138 -7.99 13.11 6.72
N GLU A 139 -6.77 12.96 6.21
CA GLU A 139 -6.49 13.13 4.79
C GLU A 139 -7.13 12.01 3.98
N LEU A 140 -7.00 10.76 4.40
CA LEU A 140 -7.73 9.65 3.77
C LEU A 140 -9.25 9.90 3.71
N LYS A 141 -9.82 10.49 4.76
CA LYS A 141 -11.22 10.88 4.77
C LYS A 141 -11.52 11.99 3.74
N ARG A 142 -10.61 12.95 3.57
CA ARG A 142 -10.71 13.98 2.52
C ARG A 142 -10.67 13.35 1.13
N LEU A 143 -9.79 12.39 0.89
CA LEU A 143 -9.73 11.66 -0.38
C LEU A 143 -11.06 10.97 -0.73
N GLN A 144 -11.81 10.48 0.27
CA GLN A 144 -13.15 9.94 0.05
C GLN A 144 -14.19 11.04 -0.19
N GLU A 145 -14.19 12.11 0.62
CA GLU A 145 -15.29 13.07 0.67
C GLU A 145 -15.10 14.29 -0.24
N GLY A 146 -13.86 14.55 -0.68
CA GLY A 146 -13.50 15.73 -1.46
C GLY A 146 -13.19 16.96 -0.63
N GLY A 147 -12.92 18.05 -1.33
CA GLY A 147 -12.50 19.33 -0.77
C GLY A 147 -11.01 19.59 -0.92
N CYS A 148 -10.61 20.85 -0.96
CA CYS A 148 -9.20 21.23 -1.04
C CYS A 148 -8.44 20.84 0.22
N HIS A 149 -7.15 20.54 0.08
CA HIS A 149 -6.28 20.25 1.21
C HIS A 149 -6.30 21.42 2.22
N PRO A 150 -6.41 21.15 3.54
CA PRO A 150 -6.67 22.19 4.54
C PRO A 150 -5.52 23.19 4.73
N VAL A 151 -4.28 22.80 4.37
CA VAL A 151 -3.08 23.66 4.46
C VAL A 151 -2.74 24.23 3.10
N ASP A 152 -2.63 23.38 2.06
CA ASP A 152 -2.08 23.76 0.75
C ASP A 152 -3.15 24.23 -0.24
N GLY A 153 -4.43 24.08 0.11
CA GLY A 153 -5.54 24.51 -0.75
C GLY A 153 -5.76 23.59 -1.95
N CYS A 154 -6.37 24.11 -3.01
CA CYS A 154 -6.54 23.42 -4.29
C CYS A 154 -5.35 23.73 -5.18
N GLN A 155 -4.34 22.88 -5.17
CA GLN A 155 -3.05 23.12 -5.86
C GLN A 155 -3.15 23.05 -7.39
N ASP A 156 -4.13 22.34 -7.91
CA ASP A 156 -4.37 22.21 -9.35
C ASP A 156 -5.27 23.32 -9.94
N GLY A 157 -5.78 24.21 -9.08
CA GLY A 157 -6.55 25.40 -9.45
C GLY A 157 -8.05 25.14 -9.68
N ASP A 158 -8.52 23.88 -9.58
CA ASP A 158 -9.95 23.53 -9.53
C ASP A 158 -10.28 22.86 -8.19
N GLY A 159 -11.45 22.37 -7.96
CA GLY A 159 -11.83 21.74 -6.70
C GLY A 159 -11.71 20.23 -6.78
N PHE A 160 -11.37 19.58 -5.67
CA PHE A 160 -11.32 18.13 -5.60
C PHE A 160 -12.68 17.54 -5.20
N ALA A 161 -13.23 16.67 -6.04
CA ALA A 161 -14.56 16.08 -5.83
C ALA A 161 -14.58 14.87 -4.88
N GLY A 162 -13.41 14.30 -4.57
CA GLY A 162 -13.27 13.06 -3.82
C GLY A 162 -13.50 11.79 -4.65
N ALA A 163 -13.46 10.65 -3.99
CA ALA A 163 -13.63 9.35 -4.61
C ALA A 163 -15.12 9.08 -4.93
N ASN A 164 -15.42 8.69 -6.17
CA ASN A 164 -16.73 8.16 -6.57
C ASN A 164 -16.92 6.70 -6.14
N PHE A 165 -15.84 5.99 -5.87
CA PHE A 165 -15.82 4.65 -5.30
C PHE A 165 -15.84 4.71 -3.76
N GLN A 166 -16.04 3.57 -3.11
CA GLN A 166 -16.10 3.52 -1.65
C GLN A 166 -14.84 2.88 -1.07
N PHE A 167 -14.17 3.59 -0.16
CA PHE A 167 -13.19 2.97 0.73
C PHE A 167 -13.88 2.08 1.77
N LEU A 168 -13.30 0.92 2.04
CA LEU A 168 -13.80 -0.08 3.00
C LEU A 168 -12.73 -0.37 4.06
N ALA A 169 -13.13 -0.39 5.34
CA ALA A 169 -12.21 -0.68 6.44
C ALA A 169 -13.00 -1.31 7.61
N ALA A 170 -13.10 -2.62 7.65
CA ALA A 170 -13.87 -3.33 8.66
C ALA A 170 -13.16 -3.38 10.02
N ASN A 171 -11.82 -3.50 10.00
CA ASN A 171 -11.01 -3.67 11.20
C ASN A 171 -10.32 -2.40 11.70
N VAL A 172 -10.54 -1.25 11.05
CA VAL A 172 -10.00 0.03 11.52
C VAL A 172 -11.09 0.80 12.25
N VAL A 173 -10.96 0.89 13.57
CA VAL A 173 -11.99 1.48 14.43
C VAL A 173 -11.47 2.65 15.24
N ARG A 174 -12.33 3.63 15.48
CA ARG A 174 -12.02 4.77 16.32
C ARG A 174 -12.00 4.38 17.80
N LYS A 175 -10.98 4.81 18.52
CA LYS A 175 -10.81 4.55 19.98
C LYS A 175 -11.94 5.16 20.82
N ASP A 176 -12.49 6.30 20.39
CA ASP A 176 -13.49 7.04 21.16
C ASP A 176 -14.88 6.39 21.16
N ASN A 177 -15.24 5.63 20.11
CA ASN A 177 -16.59 5.12 19.97
C ASN A 177 -16.70 3.72 19.35
N GLY A 178 -15.59 3.08 18.99
CA GLY A 178 -15.53 1.73 18.40
C GLY A 178 -16.15 1.61 17.00
N LYS A 179 -16.48 2.72 16.34
CA LYS A 179 -17.01 2.68 14.97
C LYS A 179 -15.87 2.62 13.96
N THR A 180 -16.11 1.90 12.88
CA THR A 180 -15.19 1.87 11.73
C THR A 180 -15.09 3.25 11.08
N ILE A 181 -13.90 3.56 10.53
CA ILE A 181 -13.66 4.85 9.84
C ILE A 181 -14.37 4.93 8.50
N PHE A 182 -14.57 3.79 7.82
CA PHE A 182 -15.36 3.61 6.61
C PHE A 182 -16.31 2.42 6.79
N PRO A 183 -17.29 2.21 5.87
CA PRO A 183 -18.11 1.00 5.91
C PRO A 183 -17.28 -0.26 5.95
N ALA A 184 -17.66 -1.21 6.81
CA ALA A 184 -16.97 -2.50 6.93
C ALA A 184 -17.05 -3.30 5.62
N TYR A 185 -18.19 -3.22 4.94
CA TYR A 185 -18.46 -3.93 3.69
C TYR A 185 -19.48 -3.20 2.82
N LYS A 186 -19.54 -3.59 1.55
CA LYS A 186 -20.63 -3.23 0.61
C LYS A 186 -21.19 -4.49 -0.02
N VAL A 187 -22.49 -4.45 -0.35
CA VAL A 187 -23.18 -5.53 -1.04
C VAL A 187 -23.59 -5.08 -2.42
N ARG A 188 -23.25 -5.87 -3.44
CA ARG A 188 -23.67 -5.65 -4.82
C ARG A 188 -24.56 -6.81 -5.28
N SER A 189 -25.62 -6.49 -6.00
CA SER A 189 -26.54 -7.48 -6.54
C SER A 189 -26.32 -7.64 -8.05
N PHE A 190 -26.17 -8.90 -8.49
CA PHE A 190 -26.00 -9.29 -9.88
C PHE A 190 -27.15 -10.22 -10.27
N ALA A 191 -28.10 -9.69 -11.04
CA ALA A 191 -29.27 -10.46 -11.50
C ALA A 191 -29.98 -11.26 -10.37
N GLY A 192 -29.95 -10.76 -9.13
CA GLY A 192 -30.60 -11.35 -7.96
C GLY A 192 -29.66 -12.12 -7.01
N ALA A 193 -28.46 -12.48 -7.42
CA ALA A 193 -27.41 -12.94 -6.50
C ALA A 193 -26.76 -11.75 -5.80
N LYS A 194 -26.44 -11.89 -4.52
CA LYS A 194 -25.79 -10.85 -3.72
C LYS A 194 -24.35 -11.27 -3.42
N VAL A 195 -23.43 -10.35 -3.58
CA VAL A 195 -22.00 -10.53 -3.24
C VAL A 195 -21.62 -9.45 -2.25
N ALA A 196 -21.05 -9.83 -1.10
CA ALA A 196 -20.45 -8.90 -0.14
C ALA A 196 -18.97 -8.69 -0.45
N PHE A 197 -18.50 -7.45 -0.33
CA PHE A 197 -17.10 -7.07 -0.41
C PHE A 197 -16.72 -6.46 0.94
N ILE A 198 -15.85 -7.14 1.71
CA ILE A 198 -15.35 -6.70 3.00
C ILE A 198 -13.96 -6.11 2.79
N GLY A 199 -13.68 -4.91 3.32
CA GLY A 199 -12.35 -4.30 3.23
C GLY A 199 -11.59 -4.43 4.54
N MET A 200 -10.32 -4.83 4.48
CA MET A 200 -9.46 -5.08 5.63
C MET A 200 -8.09 -4.41 5.43
N THR A 201 -7.59 -3.78 6.48
CA THR A 201 -6.22 -3.25 6.57
C THR A 201 -5.39 -4.18 7.46
N LEU A 202 -4.09 -4.35 7.22
CA LEU A 202 -3.27 -5.19 8.09
C LEU A 202 -3.26 -4.67 9.54
N GLU A 203 -3.37 -5.59 10.51
CA GLU A 203 -3.34 -5.27 11.94
C GLU A 203 -2.03 -4.55 12.31
N GLY A 204 -0.93 -4.91 11.65
CA GLY A 204 0.41 -4.35 11.86
C GLY A 204 0.59 -2.89 11.45
N THR A 205 -0.38 -2.23 10.81
CA THR A 205 -0.29 -0.85 10.32
C THR A 205 0.32 0.15 11.33
N PRO A 206 -0.02 0.13 12.65
CA PRO A 206 0.56 1.08 13.59
C PRO A 206 2.08 1.04 13.73
N SER A 207 2.72 -0.04 13.29
CA SER A 207 4.18 -0.18 13.33
C SER A 207 4.90 0.30 12.06
N ILE A 208 4.13 0.60 11.00
CA ILE A 208 4.68 0.92 9.67
C ILE A 208 4.15 2.22 9.06
N VAL A 209 3.43 3.03 9.82
CA VAL A 209 2.99 4.38 9.44
C VAL A 209 3.28 5.38 10.55
N THR A 210 3.22 6.67 10.24
CA THR A 210 3.46 7.74 11.21
C THR A 210 2.41 7.70 12.33
N PRO A 211 2.81 7.45 13.61
CA PRO A 211 1.86 7.20 14.70
C PRO A 211 0.87 8.34 14.95
N SER A 212 1.30 9.61 14.73
CA SER A 212 0.44 10.78 14.98
C SER A 212 -0.78 10.81 14.04
N GLY A 213 -0.63 10.32 12.81
CA GLY A 213 -1.71 10.28 11.81
C GLY A 213 -2.83 9.27 12.12
N ILE A 214 -2.56 8.33 13.04
CA ILE A 214 -3.48 7.23 13.40
C ILE A 214 -3.72 7.11 14.91
N ALA A 215 -3.29 8.12 15.70
CA ALA A 215 -3.32 8.07 17.17
C ALA A 215 -4.70 7.73 17.76
N ASP A 216 -5.78 8.09 17.06
CA ASP A 216 -7.17 7.88 17.47
C ASP A 216 -7.76 6.53 17.01
N LEU A 217 -6.95 5.67 16.34
CA LEU A 217 -7.41 4.45 15.71
C LEU A 217 -6.86 3.19 16.39
N ASN A 218 -7.67 2.12 16.40
CA ASN A 218 -7.23 0.75 16.64
C ASN A 218 -7.37 -0.05 15.35
N PHE A 219 -6.42 -0.94 15.13
CA PHE A 219 -6.42 -1.92 14.05
C PHE A 219 -6.66 -3.29 14.69
N LEU A 220 -7.69 -3.97 14.26
CA LEU A 220 -8.12 -5.25 14.82
C LEU A 220 -7.63 -6.40 13.93
N ASP A 221 -7.56 -7.61 14.49
CA ASP A 221 -7.24 -8.83 13.74
C ASP A 221 -8.17 -9.02 12.53
N GLU A 222 -7.58 -9.35 11.41
CA GLU A 222 -8.26 -9.46 10.11
C GLU A 222 -9.27 -10.62 10.11
N ALA A 223 -8.83 -11.81 10.51
CA ALA A 223 -9.66 -13.01 10.46
C ALA A 223 -10.81 -12.94 11.47
N ASP A 224 -10.55 -12.53 12.70
CA ASP A 224 -11.57 -12.36 13.74
C ASP A 224 -12.63 -11.34 13.30
N THR A 225 -12.21 -10.24 12.66
CA THR A 225 -13.14 -9.21 12.16
C THR A 225 -14.02 -9.72 11.04
N VAL A 226 -13.48 -10.44 10.05
CA VAL A 226 -14.27 -11.03 8.96
C VAL A 226 -15.25 -12.06 9.53
N ASN A 227 -14.77 -12.98 10.37
CA ASN A 227 -15.58 -14.05 10.97
C ASN A 227 -16.74 -13.49 11.81
N ALA A 228 -16.54 -12.36 12.48
CA ALA A 228 -17.61 -11.68 13.21
C ALA A 228 -18.71 -11.11 12.30
N LEU A 229 -18.41 -10.79 11.04
CA LEU A 229 -19.38 -10.27 10.06
C LEU A 229 -20.17 -11.37 9.34
N VAL A 230 -19.63 -12.58 9.21
CA VAL A 230 -20.28 -13.70 8.47
C VAL A 230 -21.70 -13.98 8.95
N PRO A 231 -22.00 -14.12 10.27
CA PRO A 231 -23.38 -14.38 10.72
C PRO A 231 -24.36 -13.26 10.32
N GLU A 232 -23.93 -12.01 10.31
CA GLU A 232 -24.75 -10.87 9.89
C GLU A 232 -25.06 -10.94 8.39
N LEU A 233 -24.06 -11.28 7.56
CA LEU A 233 -24.20 -11.41 6.11
C LEU A 233 -25.16 -12.56 5.77
N LYS A 234 -25.00 -13.72 6.39
CA LYS A 234 -25.90 -14.89 6.23
C LYS A 234 -27.34 -14.56 6.64
N ALA A 235 -27.52 -13.83 7.74
CA ALA A 235 -28.86 -13.39 8.17
C ALA A 235 -29.54 -12.45 7.15
N LYS A 236 -28.74 -11.75 6.30
CA LYS A 236 -29.22 -10.93 5.19
C LYS A 236 -29.38 -11.70 3.87
N GLY A 237 -29.13 -13.02 3.89
CA GLY A 237 -29.19 -13.92 2.72
C GLY A 237 -28.09 -13.60 1.71
N ILE A 238 -26.87 -13.38 2.20
CA ILE A 238 -25.66 -13.17 1.42
C ILE A 238 -24.75 -14.35 1.74
N GLU A 239 -24.52 -15.19 0.73
CA GLU A 239 -23.73 -16.42 0.83
C GLU A 239 -22.41 -16.32 0.02
N THR A 240 -22.29 -15.35 -0.90
CA THR A 240 -21.03 -15.08 -1.63
C THR A 240 -20.29 -13.95 -0.94
N ILE A 241 -19.09 -14.22 -0.42
CA ILE A 241 -18.26 -13.28 0.35
C ILE A 241 -16.87 -13.14 -0.29
N VAL A 242 -16.50 -11.90 -0.59
CA VAL A 242 -15.19 -11.50 -1.11
C VAL A 242 -14.50 -10.62 -0.07
N VAL A 243 -13.31 -10.98 0.35
CA VAL A 243 -12.47 -10.20 1.25
C VAL A 243 -11.40 -9.48 0.42
N LEU A 244 -11.31 -8.18 0.60
CA LEU A 244 -10.25 -7.32 0.08
C LEU A 244 -9.35 -7.01 1.26
N VAL A 245 -8.19 -7.66 1.37
CA VAL A 245 -7.30 -7.51 2.52
C VAL A 245 -5.95 -6.95 2.11
N HIS A 246 -5.55 -5.87 2.77
CA HIS A 246 -4.22 -5.32 2.55
C HIS A 246 -3.20 -6.01 3.48
N GLU A 247 -2.97 -7.28 3.24
CA GLU A 247 -1.89 -8.10 3.77
C GLU A 247 -1.59 -9.19 2.74
N GLY A 248 -0.36 -9.71 2.71
CA GLY A 248 0.05 -10.57 1.62
C GLY A 248 0.96 -11.73 2.01
N GLY A 249 1.50 -12.36 0.97
CA GLY A 249 2.40 -13.48 1.10
C GLY A 249 3.52 -13.48 0.08
N PHE A 250 4.42 -14.45 0.24
CA PHE A 250 5.63 -14.61 -0.57
C PHE A 250 5.64 -16.01 -1.19
N PRO A 251 5.41 -16.13 -2.52
CA PRO A 251 5.64 -17.38 -3.23
C PRO A 251 7.13 -17.71 -3.29
N ALA A 252 7.50 -18.99 -3.28
CA ALA A 252 8.89 -19.40 -3.42
C ALA A 252 9.41 -19.04 -4.82
N ALA A 253 10.58 -18.37 -4.88
CA ALA A 253 11.20 -18.00 -6.15
C ALA A 253 11.89 -19.21 -6.84
N PRO A 254 11.86 -19.32 -8.18
CA PRO A 254 11.13 -18.45 -9.12
C PRO A 254 9.65 -18.85 -9.25
N ALA A 255 8.75 -17.93 -8.97
CA ALA A 255 7.31 -18.15 -9.13
C ALA A 255 6.77 -17.42 -10.37
N PRO A 256 5.98 -18.08 -11.23
CA PRO A 256 5.24 -17.38 -12.25
C PRO A 256 4.14 -16.52 -11.62
N PHE A 257 3.77 -15.41 -12.27
CA PHE A 257 2.78 -14.45 -11.74
C PHE A 257 1.35 -15.02 -11.55
N ASN A 258 1.07 -16.21 -12.06
CA ASN A 258 -0.11 -17.03 -11.79
C ASN A 258 0.22 -18.29 -10.98
N GLY A 259 1.40 -18.33 -10.34
CA GLY A 259 1.83 -19.46 -9.54
C GLY A 259 1.50 -19.32 -8.06
N CYS A 260 1.64 -20.43 -7.33
CA CYS A 260 1.39 -20.49 -5.88
C CYS A 260 2.43 -21.36 -5.14
N VAL A 261 3.53 -21.71 -5.80
CA VAL A 261 4.49 -22.67 -5.24
C VAL A 261 5.12 -22.10 -3.98
N GLY A 262 5.00 -22.84 -2.86
CA GLY A 262 5.66 -22.50 -1.60
C GLY A 262 5.20 -21.17 -1.00
N ILE A 263 3.95 -20.75 -1.25
CA ILE A 263 3.39 -19.54 -0.65
C ILE A 263 3.54 -19.57 0.88
N SER A 264 3.99 -18.48 1.45
CA SER A 264 4.23 -18.29 2.88
C SER A 264 3.90 -16.84 3.27
N GLY A 265 3.94 -16.53 4.56
CA GLY A 265 3.66 -15.19 5.08
C GLY A 265 2.25 -15.07 5.66
N PRO A 266 1.91 -13.88 6.22
CA PRO A 266 0.71 -13.69 7.02
C PRO A 266 -0.60 -14.08 6.32
N ILE A 267 -0.70 -13.86 5.01
CA ILE A 267 -1.92 -14.20 4.25
C ILE A 267 -2.33 -15.67 4.41
N VAL A 268 -1.36 -16.59 4.58
CA VAL A 268 -1.64 -18.02 4.71
C VAL A 268 -2.36 -18.31 6.03
N ASP A 269 -1.88 -17.70 7.12
CA ASP A 269 -2.47 -17.87 8.45
C ASP A 269 -3.84 -17.17 8.53
N ILE A 270 -3.96 -15.97 7.97
CA ILE A 270 -5.24 -15.24 7.87
C ILE A 270 -6.27 -16.11 7.15
N VAL A 271 -5.96 -16.59 5.93
CA VAL A 271 -6.93 -17.36 5.11
C VAL A 271 -7.33 -18.67 5.77
N ASN A 272 -6.39 -19.38 6.42
CA ASN A 272 -6.69 -20.60 7.17
C ASN A 272 -7.55 -20.35 8.42
N SER A 273 -7.59 -19.10 8.90
CA SER A 273 -8.42 -18.70 10.05
C SER A 273 -9.78 -18.11 9.66
N LEU A 274 -10.01 -17.82 8.36
CA LEU A 274 -11.28 -17.31 7.86
C LEU A 274 -12.37 -18.39 7.88
N ASP A 275 -13.60 -17.96 8.15
CA ASP A 275 -14.81 -18.80 8.05
C ASP A 275 -14.93 -19.42 6.64
N ASP A 276 -15.46 -20.66 6.58
CA ASP A 276 -15.66 -21.44 5.34
C ASP A 276 -16.59 -20.75 4.33
N GLU A 277 -17.40 -19.80 4.77
CA GLU A 277 -18.30 -19.00 3.92
C GLU A 277 -17.58 -17.94 3.07
N VAL A 278 -16.30 -17.71 3.30
CA VAL A 278 -15.49 -16.81 2.44
C VAL A 278 -15.05 -17.55 1.19
N ASP A 279 -15.38 -17.03 0.00
CA ASP A 279 -15.04 -17.65 -1.30
C ASP A 279 -13.73 -17.13 -1.89
N VAL A 280 -13.51 -15.81 -1.82
CA VAL A 280 -12.40 -15.13 -2.52
C VAL A 280 -11.70 -14.14 -1.59
N VAL A 281 -10.38 -14.15 -1.64
CA VAL A 281 -9.51 -13.20 -0.96
C VAL A 281 -8.64 -12.50 -2.02
N ILE A 282 -8.80 -11.19 -2.15
CA ILE A 282 -7.91 -10.32 -2.92
C ILE A 282 -6.96 -9.66 -1.93
N SER A 283 -5.67 -9.84 -2.11
CA SER A 283 -4.62 -9.44 -1.17
C SER A 283 -3.65 -8.42 -1.78
N GLY A 284 -2.81 -7.80 -0.95
CA GLY A 284 -1.86 -6.76 -1.36
C GLY A 284 -0.60 -6.73 -0.51
N HIS A 285 -0.05 -5.52 -0.29
CA HIS A 285 1.04 -5.19 0.63
C HIS A 285 2.43 -5.73 0.27
N THR A 286 2.55 -7.01 -0.06
CA THR A 286 3.88 -7.64 -0.29
C THR A 286 4.44 -7.38 -1.68
N HIS A 287 3.70 -6.75 -2.58
CA HIS A 287 4.10 -6.54 -3.97
C HIS A 287 4.53 -7.84 -4.67
N GLN A 288 3.92 -8.96 -4.33
CA GLN A 288 4.19 -10.26 -4.95
C GLN A 288 2.99 -10.73 -5.76
N PRO A 289 3.17 -11.16 -7.02
CA PRO A 289 2.09 -11.71 -7.80
C PRO A 289 1.89 -13.19 -7.46
N TYR A 290 0.65 -13.60 -7.21
CA TYR A 290 0.28 -15.00 -7.05
C TYR A 290 -1.20 -15.24 -7.34
N ASN A 291 -1.53 -16.50 -7.59
CA ASN A 291 -2.88 -17.01 -7.75
C ASN A 291 -2.95 -18.40 -7.13
N CYS A 292 -3.53 -18.46 -5.94
CA CYS A 292 -3.55 -19.62 -5.06
C CYS A 292 -4.97 -20.13 -4.83
N VAL A 293 -5.06 -21.38 -4.37
CA VAL A 293 -6.20 -21.88 -3.62
C VAL A 293 -5.68 -22.32 -2.26
N ILE A 294 -6.15 -21.67 -1.19
CA ILE A 294 -5.78 -21.96 0.19
C ILE A 294 -7.07 -22.24 0.94
N ASP A 295 -7.17 -23.37 1.62
CA ASP A 295 -8.35 -23.79 2.38
C ASP A 295 -9.66 -23.66 1.57
N GLY A 296 -9.63 -24.08 0.29
CA GLY A 296 -10.78 -24.02 -0.62
C GLY A 296 -11.09 -22.64 -1.21
N LYS A 297 -10.48 -21.56 -0.73
CA LYS A 297 -10.70 -20.17 -1.12
C LYS A 297 -9.73 -19.75 -2.23
N ILE A 298 -10.18 -18.97 -3.22
CA ILE A 298 -9.27 -18.30 -4.16
C ILE A 298 -8.55 -17.16 -3.41
N VAL A 299 -7.21 -17.12 -3.53
CA VAL A 299 -6.35 -16.11 -2.91
C VAL A 299 -5.41 -15.53 -3.96
N THR A 300 -5.53 -14.24 -4.26
CA THR A 300 -4.77 -13.61 -5.35
C THR A 300 -4.11 -12.31 -4.94
N SER A 301 -3.00 -11.97 -5.62
CA SER A 301 -2.40 -10.66 -5.60
C SER A 301 -1.93 -10.28 -7.02
N ALA A 302 -2.14 -9.02 -7.38
CA ALA A 302 -1.92 -8.48 -8.72
C ALA A 302 -0.58 -7.74 -8.86
N PHE A 303 0.45 -8.12 -8.09
CA PHE A 303 1.75 -7.48 -8.07
C PHE A 303 1.68 -6.07 -7.46
N SER A 304 2.13 -5.03 -8.21
CA SER A 304 2.04 -3.61 -7.82
C SER A 304 2.10 -2.70 -9.05
N PHE A 305 1.83 -1.40 -8.84
CA PHE A 305 1.99 -0.32 -9.84
C PHE A 305 1.14 -0.52 -11.10
N GLY A 306 0.00 -1.19 -10.96
CA GLY A 306 -0.91 -1.43 -12.08
C GLY A 306 -0.36 -2.34 -13.18
N ARG A 307 0.68 -3.17 -12.91
CA ARG A 307 1.29 -4.09 -13.89
C ARG A 307 0.44 -5.30 -14.21
N LEU A 308 -0.39 -5.71 -13.27
CA LEU A 308 -1.35 -6.80 -13.44
C LEU A 308 -2.76 -6.32 -13.08
N VAL A 309 -3.75 -7.03 -13.62
CA VAL A 309 -5.13 -7.03 -13.14
C VAL A 309 -5.55 -8.48 -12.94
N THR A 310 -6.04 -8.80 -11.76
CA THR A 310 -6.62 -10.13 -11.49
C THR A 310 -8.05 -10.16 -12.01
N LYS A 311 -8.38 -11.17 -12.80
CA LYS A 311 -9.74 -11.48 -13.24
C LYS A 311 -10.22 -12.69 -12.44
N VAL A 312 -11.29 -12.54 -11.67
CA VAL A 312 -11.98 -13.64 -11.00
C VAL A 312 -13.34 -13.82 -11.64
N ASP A 313 -13.66 -15.04 -12.04
CA ASP A 313 -14.95 -15.43 -12.58
C ASP A 313 -15.67 -16.32 -11.56
N LEU A 314 -16.87 -15.93 -11.15
CA LEU A 314 -17.75 -16.68 -10.25
C LEU A 314 -19.01 -17.08 -10.99
N THR A 315 -19.43 -18.34 -10.85
CA THR A 315 -20.78 -18.78 -11.21
C THR A 315 -21.57 -18.97 -9.93
N ILE A 316 -22.61 -18.18 -9.72
CA ILE A 316 -23.40 -18.16 -8.48
C ILE A 316 -24.79 -18.74 -8.77
N ASP A 317 -25.27 -19.66 -7.92
CA ASP A 317 -26.66 -20.14 -7.95
C ASP A 317 -27.58 -19.04 -7.38
N ARG A 318 -28.51 -18.56 -8.18
CA ARG A 318 -29.41 -17.46 -7.79
C ARG A 318 -30.44 -17.84 -6.73
N SER A 319 -30.69 -19.13 -6.55
CA SER A 319 -31.67 -19.61 -5.57
C SER A 319 -31.06 -19.75 -4.16
N THR A 320 -29.82 -20.17 -4.08
CA THR A 320 -29.08 -20.29 -2.82
C THR A 320 -28.26 -19.05 -2.52
N GLY A 321 -27.58 -18.49 -3.48
CA GLY A 321 -26.59 -17.43 -3.34
C GLY A 321 -25.16 -17.98 -3.30
N GLU A 322 -25.01 -19.32 -3.35
CA GLU A 322 -23.74 -20.02 -3.25
C GLU A 322 -22.93 -19.98 -4.54
N VAL A 323 -21.62 -19.99 -4.42
CA VAL A 323 -20.68 -20.12 -5.53
C VAL A 323 -20.65 -21.58 -6.01
N VAL A 324 -21.01 -21.80 -7.28
CA VAL A 324 -20.98 -23.13 -7.92
C VAL A 324 -19.61 -23.43 -8.52
N THR A 325 -19.01 -22.42 -9.16
CA THR A 325 -17.64 -22.52 -9.70
C THR A 325 -16.95 -21.18 -9.58
N MET A 326 -15.63 -21.23 -9.37
CA MET A 326 -14.78 -20.05 -9.31
C MET A 326 -13.44 -20.31 -10.00
N ALA A 327 -12.88 -19.27 -10.64
CA ALA A 327 -11.57 -19.31 -11.26
C ALA A 327 -10.94 -17.91 -11.22
N ALA A 328 -9.63 -17.85 -11.11
CA ALA A 328 -8.89 -16.59 -11.15
C ALA A 328 -7.69 -16.66 -12.09
N GLU A 329 -7.33 -15.52 -12.66
CA GLU A 329 -6.17 -15.37 -13.53
C GLU A 329 -5.63 -13.94 -13.43
N ASN A 330 -4.34 -13.79 -13.16
CA ASN A 330 -3.62 -12.53 -13.31
C ASN A 330 -3.35 -12.26 -14.80
N LYS A 331 -3.75 -11.09 -15.28
CA LYS A 331 -3.54 -10.60 -16.64
C LYS A 331 -2.49 -9.50 -16.65
N ILE A 332 -1.52 -9.59 -17.55
CA ILE A 332 -0.53 -8.52 -17.71
C ILE A 332 -1.21 -7.30 -18.34
N VAL A 333 -1.01 -6.15 -17.72
CA VAL A 333 -1.37 -4.83 -18.26
C VAL A 333 -0.26 -4.41 -19.21
N SER A 334 -0.21 -5.05 -20.37
CA SER A 334 0.79 -4.78 -21.41
C SER A 334 0.54 -3.42 -22.07
N ARG A 335 1.60 -2.85 -22.67
CA ARG A 335 1.56 -1.54 -23.32
C ARG A 335 1.30 -1.60 -24.82
N ASP A 336 0.82 -2.73 -25.31
CA ASP A 336 0.47 -2.97 -26.72
C ASP A 336 -0.99 -2.68 -27.07
N VAL A 337 -1.75 -2.12 -26.13
CA VAL A 337 -3.13 -1.65 -26.32
C VAL A 337 -3.16 -0.12 -26.47
N PRO A 338 -4.22 0.46 -27.07
CA PRO A 338 -4.38 1.91 -27.10
C PRO A 338 -4.48 2.52 -25.70
N LYS A 339 -3.89 3.69 -25.52
CA LYS A 339 -4.04 4.50 -24.32
C LYS A 339 -5.47 5.02 -24.18
N ALA A 340 -6.01 5.03 -22.97
CA ALA A 340 -7.30 5.66 -22.67
C ALA A 340 -7.15 7.19 -22.66
N SER A 341 -7.71 7.87 -23.66
CA SER A 341 -7.49 9.30 -23.93
C SER A 341 -7.88 10.23 -22.76
N ALA A 342 -8.92 9.86 -21.99
CA ALA A 342 -9.31 10.65 -20.81
C ALA A 342 -8.21 10.66 -19.74
N LEU A 343 -7.52 9.53 -19.55
CA LEU A 343 -6.40 9.42 -18.63
C LEU A 343 -5.12 10.06 -19.18
N THR A 344 -4.88 10.00 -20.48
CA THR A 344 -3.81 10.79 -21.11
C THR A 344 -4.00 12.28 -20.82
N ALA A 345 -5.20 12.80 -20.97
CA ALA A 345 -5.49 14.22 -20.68
C ALA A 345 -5.29 14.56 -19.19
N LEU A 346 -5.66 13.65 -18.28
CA LEU A 346 -5.42 13.81 -16.85
C LEU A 346 -3.91 13.87 -16.53
N ILE A 347 -3.15 12.91 -17.05
CA ILE A 347 -1.69 12.89 -16.88
C ILE A 347 -1.05 14.16 -17.43
N ASP A 348 -1.43 14.60 -18.63
CA ASP A 348 -0.90 15.82 -19.27
C ASP A 348 -1.20 17.07 -18.43
N LYS A 349 -2.40 17.17 -17.79
CA LYS A 349 -2.76 18.24 -16.84
C LYS A 349 -1.74 18.29 -15.70
N TYR A 350 -1.58 17.18 -14.99
CA TYR A 350 -0.75 17.13 -13.80
C TYR A 350 0.75 17.17 -14.10
N LYS A 351 1.20 16.63 -15.24
CA LYS A 351 2.57 16.83 -15.74
C LYS A 351 2.88 18.29 -15.99
N THR A 352 1.94 19.02 -16.60
CA THR A 352 2.11 20.45 -16.86
C THR A 352 2.23 21.25 -15.57
N LEU A 353 1.40 20.92 -14.58
CA LEU A 353 1.41 21.60 -13.28
C LEU A 353 2.66 21.29 -12.45
N SER A 354 3.13 20.05 -12.46
CA SER A 354 4.29 19.61 -11.69
C SER A 354 5.63 19.91 -12.38
N ALA A 355 5.67 20.10 -13.70
CA ALA A 355 6.89 20.22 -14.51
C ALA A 355 7.93 21.24 -13.99
N PRO A 356 7.56 22.44 -13.51
CA PRO A 356 8.52 23.40 -13.01
C PRO A 356 9.37 22.87 -11.84
N LEU A 357 8.78 22.05 -10.97
CA LEU A 357 9.49 21.40 -9.88
C LEU A 357 10.08 20.06 -10.33
N ALA A 358 9.29 19.25 -10.99
CA ALA A 358 9.65 17.88 -11.38
C ALA A 358 10.92 17.80 -12.22
N ASN A 359 11.07 18.71 -13.21
CA ASN A 359 12.17 18.68 -14.16
C ASN A 359 13.41 19.47 -13.69
N ARG A 360 13.39 20.01 -12.48
CA ARG A 360 14.56 20.71 -11.92
C ARG A 360 15.68 19.70 -11.68
N ILE A 361 16.87 19.97 -12.23
CA ILE A 361 18.06 19.16 -11.98
C ILE A 361 18.53 19.38 -10.54
N VAL A 362 18.71 18.31 -9.81
CA VAL A 362 19.12 18.32 -8.40
C VAL A 362 20.50 17.69 -8.18
N GLY A 363 21.11 17.11 -9.22
CA GLY A 363 22.45 16.54 -9.13
C GLY A 363 22.81 15.69 -10.33
N GLU A 364 23.92 14.97 -10.22
CA GLU A 364 24.42 14.05 -11.23
C GLU A 364 24.91 12.76 -10.57
N ILE A 365 24.74 11.64 -11.26
CA ILE A 365 25.28 10.33 -10.90
C ILE A 365 26.24 9.83 -11.98
N SER A 366 27.26 9.07 -11.61
CA SER A 366 28.26 8.54 -12.55
C SER A 366 27.90 7.17 -13.14
N ALA A 367 26.96 6.45 -12.52
CA ALA A 367 26.45 5.15 -12.92
C ALA A 367 25.12 4.89 -12.21
N ASP A 368 24.43 3.80 -12.52
CA ASP A 368 23.22 3.38 -11.79
C ASP A 368 23.52 3.20 -10.30
N ILE A 369 22.71 3.82 -9.44
CA ILE A 369 22.75 3.65 -7.98
C ILE A 369 21.45 2.99 -7.58
N THR A 370 21.51 1.68 -7.22
CA THR A 370 20.31 0.88 -7.04
C THR A 370 20.07 0.48 -5.59
N ARG A 371 18.81 0.20 -5.27
CA ARG A 371 18.38 -0.40 -4.01
C ARG A 371 18.56 -1.92 -3.96
N THR A 372 19.11 -2.53 -5.02
CA THR A 372 19.41 -3.96 -5.04
C THR A 372 20.46 -4.26 -3.98
N THR A 373 20.13 -5.19 -3.07
CA THR A 373 21.02 -5.55 -1.96
C THR A 373 22.01 -6.65 -2.34
N ASN A 374 23.19 -6.58 -1.75
CA ASN A 374 24.15 -7.68 -1.73
C ASN A 374 23.69 -8.78 -0.74
N ALA A 375 24.51 -9.83 -0.58
CA ALA A 375 24.21 -10.96 0.33
C ALA A 375 24.13 -10.56 1.81
N ALA A 376 24.71 -9.43 2.20
CA ALA A 376 24.65 -8.90 3.56
C ALA A 376 23.40 -8.04 3.82
N GLY A 377 22.65 -7.71 2.77
CA GLY A 377 21.48 -6.85 2.83
C GLY A 377 21.78 -5.36 2.60
N GLU A 378 23.00 -5.01 2.21
CA GLU A 378 23.44 -3.65 1.94
C GLU A 378 23.17 -3.27 0.48
N SER A 379 22.75 -2.02 0.21
CA SER A 379 22.50 -1.48 -1.13
C SER A 379 23.25 -0.19 -1.35
N ALA A 380 23.76 0.03 -2.57
CA ALA A 380 24.51 1.25 -2.92
C ALA A 380 23.66 2.52 -2.74
N LEU A 381 22.36 2.47 -3.06
CA LEU A 381 21.47 3.62 -2.87
C LEU A 381 21.17 3.87 -1.40
N GLY A 382 21.04 2.80 -0.61
CA GLY A 382 20.86 2.92 0.83
C GLY A 382 22.07 3.58 1.51
N ASP A 383 23.28 3.25 1.07
CA ASP A 383 24.51 3.89 1.54
C ASP A 383 24.53 5.38 1.22
N VAL A 384 24.18 5.76 -0.02
CA VAL A 384 24.10 7.17 -0.44
C VAL A 384 23.09 7.96 0.39
N ILE A 385 21.91 7.39 0.65
CA ILE A 385 20.88 8.03 1.48
C ILE A 385 21.35 8.18 2.92
N ALA A 386 21.94 7.14 3.51
CA ALA A 386 22.47 7.21 4.86
C ALA A 386 23.62 8.25 4.97
N ASP A 387 24.45 8.35 3.93
CA ASP A 387 25.52 9.38 3.85
C ASP A 387 24.93 10.80 3.76
N ALA A 388 23.87 10.98 2.97
CA ALA A 388 23.15 12.25 2.88
C ALA A 388 22.53 12.67 4.22
N GLN A 389 21.92 11.74 4.94
CA GLN A 389 21.36 11.97 6.26
C GLN A 389 22.44 12.31 7.31
N LEU A 390 23.60 11.64 7.24
CA LEU A 390 24.73 11.98 8.10
C LEU A 390 25.29 13.36 7.79
N ASP A 391 25.53 13.66 6.50
CA ASP A 391 26.04 14.96 6.05
C ASP A 391 25.15 16.13 6.51
N ALA A 392 23.83 15.91 6.52
CA ALA A 392 22.85 16.88 6.97
C ALA A 392 22.86 17.15 8.50
N THR A 393 23.45 16.25 9.28
CA THR A 393 23.29 16.26 10.75
C THR A 393 24.60 16.11 11.53
N ASN A 394 25.75 16.05 10.83
CA ASN A 394 27.05 15.86 11.49
C ASN A 394 27.74 17.18 11.90
N ASP A 395 27.27 18.31 11.41
CA ASP A 395 27.86 19.61 11.73
C ASP A 395 27.59 20.01 13.19
N PRO A 396 28.55 20.73 13.85
CA PRO A 396 28.39 21.21 15.21
C PRO A 396 27.13 22.07 15.40
N GLY A 397 26.25 21.64 16.31
CA GLY A 397 24.99 22.30 16.61
C GLY A 397 23.83 21.94 15.67
N PHE A 398 24.06 21.14 14.66
CA PHE A 398 23.02 20.60 13.75
C PHE A 398 22.70 19.12 14.05
N GLY A 399 23.21 18.60 15.14
CA GLY A 399 22.95 17.23 15.58
C GLY A 399 24.19 16.53 16.11
N ASP A 400 25.39 16.91 15.64
CA ASP A 400 26.68 16.30 15.98
C ASP A 400 26.66 14.76 15.75
N ALA A 401 25.91 14.31 14.73
CA ALA A 401 25.74 12.89 14.42
C ALA A 401 27.06 12.25 13.97
N VAL A 402 27.27 11.01 14.39
CA VAL A 402 28.45 10.19 14.03
C VAL A 402 28.07 8.99 13.15
N VAL A 403 26.79 8.73 13.00
CA VAL A 403 26.22 7.69 12.14
C VAL A 403 24.77 8.02 11.81
N ALA A 404 24.34 7.63 10.62
CA ALA A 404 22.93 7.61 10.22
C ALA A 404 22.50 6.20 9.80
N PHE A 405 21.22 5.89 10.02
CA PHE A 405 20.59 4.61 9.66
C PHE A 405 19.34 4.87 8.82
N MET A 406 19.22 4.15 7.69
CA MET A 406 18.08 4.23 6.80
C MET A 406 17.40 2.87 6.66
N ASN A 407 16.07 2.82 6.82
CA ASN A 407 15.29 1.59 6.61
C ASN A 407 15.12 1.28 5.11
N PRO A 408 15.18 0.00 4.72
CA PRO A 408 15.06 -0.39 3.31
C PRO A 408 13.67 -0.08 2.73
N GLY A 409 12.61 -0.10 3.55
CA GLY A 409 11.24 0.26 3.15
C GLY A 409 11.09 1.71 2.73
N GLY A 410 11.94 2.61 3.21
CA GLY A 410 11.96 4.02 2.85
C GLY A 410 12.64 4.32 1.51
N ILE A 411 13.17 3.30 0.79
CA ILE A 411 13.86 3.45 -0.50
C ILE A 411 12.98 2.87 -1.61
N ARG A 412 12.27 3.71 -2.36
CA ARG A 412 11.15 3.29 -3.22
C ARG A 412 11.53 3.09 -4.70
N ALA A 413 12.55 3.74 -5.21
CA ALA A 413 13.02 3.65 -6.59
C ALA A 413 14.53 3.59 -6.69
N ASP A 414 15.06 3.27 -7.88
CA ASP A 414 16.47 3.33 -8.22
C ASP A 414 16.80 4.66 -8.88
N LEU A 415 18.04 5.14 -8.77
CA LEU A 415 18.59 6.19 -9.63
C LEU A 415 19.31 5.52 -10.80
N THR A 416 18.81 5.72 -12.02
CA THR A 416 19.31 5.04 -13.22
C THR A 416 19.98 6.03 -14.16
N TYR A 417 21.26 5.83 -14.48
CA TYR A 417 22.08 6.75 -15.28
C TYR A 417 21.50 7.07 -16.68
N ALA A 418 20.90 6.07 -17.31
CA ALA A 418 20.34 6.21 -18.66
C ALA A 418 18.89 6.70 -18.68
N GLN A 419 18.25 6.89 -17.53
CA GLN A 419 16.87 7.37 -17.45
C GLN A 419 16.81 8.84 -17.84
N ILE A 420 15.81 9.23 -18.62
CA ILE A 420 15.53 10.60 -19.04
C ILE A 420 14.01 10.80 -18.89
N SER A 421 13.58 11.53 -17.88
CA SER A 421 12.17 11.73 -17.54
C SER A 421 11.64 13.11 -17.93
N GLY A 422 12.47 14.14 -17.80
CA GLY A 422 12.10 15.55 -18.02
C GLY A 422 12.87 16.26 -19.15
N GLY A 423 13.67 15.51 -19.94
CA GLY A 423 14.51 16.05 -21.02
C GLY A 423 15.94 16.37 -20.59
N GLU A 424 16.34 15.93 -19.40
CA GLU A 424 17.70 16.01 -18.86
C GLU A 424 18.69 15.15 -19.66
N LEU A 425 19.99 15.34 -19.41
CA LEU A 425 21.04 14.50 -19.98
C LEU A 425 21.22 13.21 -19.16
N PRO A 426 21.73 12.11 -19.78
CA PRO A 426 22.08 10.89 -19.01
C PRO A 426 23.00 11.20 -17.83
N GLY A 427 22.66 10.65 -16.67
CA GLY A 427 23.36 10.87 -15.41
C GLY A 427 22.89 12.08 -14.62
N GLN A 428 22.17 13.02 -15.22
CA GLN A 428 21.49 14.07 -14.46
C GLN A 428 20.30 13.49 -13.72
N VAL A 429 20.09 13.96 -12.50
CA VAL A 429 18.96 13.54 -11.65
C VAL A 429 17.99 14.70 -11.52
N THR A 430 16.73 14.46 -11.89
CA THR A 430 15.65 15.43 -11.70
C THR A 430 15.09 15.36 -10.27
N TYR A 431 14.40 16.41 -9.82
CA TYR A 431 13.70 16.42 -8.54
C TYR A 431 12.68 15.28 -8.44
N ALA A 432 11.93 15.02 -9.52
CA ALA A 432 10.94 13.94 -9.54
C ALA A 432 11.57 12.56 -9.37
N GLU A 433 12.74 12.31 -9.98
CA GLU A 433 13.47 11.05 -9.81
C GLU A 433 13.96 10.88 -8.37
N MET A 434 14.60 11.91 -7.82
CA MET A 434 15.04 11.92 -6.42
C MET A 434 13.88 11.76 -5.45
N PHE A 435 12.79 12.50 -5.64
CA PHE A 435 11.57 12.39 -4.80
C PHE A 435 11.00 10.98 -4.83
N THR A 436 10.97 10.32 -6.00
CA THR A 436 10.48 8.95 -6.13
C THR A 436 11.33 7.93 -5.34
N VAL A 437 12.59 8.26 -5.04
CA VAL A 437 13.44 7.43 -4.17
C VAL A 437 12.99 7.49 -2.71
N GLN A 438 12.65 8.68 -2.20
CA GLN A 438 12.22 8.91 -0.80
C GLN A 438 10.96 9.80 -0.76
N PRO A 439 9.76 9.25 -1.10
CA PRO A 439 8.56 10.07 -1.32
C PRO A 439 7.77 10.40 -0.04
N PHE A 440 8.33 10.21 1.16
CA PHE A 440 7.57 10.31 2.41
C PHE A 440 7.68 11.66 3.12
N GLY A 441 8.68 12.48 2.79
CA GLY A 441 8.90 13.78 3.42
C GLY A 441 9.16 13.68 4.93
N ASN A 442 9.90 12.67 5.38
CA ASN A 442 10.23 12.52 6.79
C ASN A 442 11.22 13.61 7.22
N SER A 443 11.01 14.20 8.40
CA SER A 443 12.06 14.99 9.04
C SER A 443 13.18 14.08 9.54
N MET A 444 14.42 14.54 9.51
CA MET A 444 15.50 13.85 10.20
C MET A 444 15.44 14.08 11.68
N VAL A 445 15.77 13.06 12.46
CA VAL A 445 15.83 13.12 13.91
C VAL A 445 17.18 12.59 14.38
N THR A 446 17.97 13.50 14.97
CA THR A 446 19.20 13.09 15.67
C THR A 446 18.93 12.86 17.13
N MET A 447 19.40 11.75 17.67
CA MET A 447 19.20 11.36 19.06
C MET A 447 20.46 10.76 19.68
N THR A 448 20.49 10.67 20.99
CA THR A 448 21.55 9.99 21.74
C THR A 448 21.13 8.56 22.05
N LEU A 449 21.91 7.60 21.59
CA LEU A 449 21.84 6.19 21.98
C LEU A 449 23.14 5.77 22.69
N THR A 450 23.03 4.82 23.62
CA THR A 450 24.20 4.10 24.14
C THR A 450 24.71 3.09 23.12
N GLY A 451 25.96 2.65 23.22
CA GLY A 451 26.47 1.59 22.35
C GLY A 451 25.70 0.27 22.47
N ALA A 452 25.16 -0.04 23.67
CA ALA A 452 24.29 -1.20 23.87
C ALA A 452 22.94 -1.05 23.14
N GLN A 453 22.40 0.19 23.05
CA GLN A 453 21.19 0.44 22.27
C GLN A 453 21.46 0.37 20.76
N ILE A 454 22.64 0.75 20.29
CA ILE A 454 23.04 0.56 18.88
C ILE A 454 23.12 -0.95 18.55
N ASP A 455 23.70 -1.76 19.41
CA ASP A 455 23.71 -3.21 19.25
C ASP A 455 22.29 -3.79 19.20
N THR A 456 21.43 -3.39 20.15
CA THR A 456 20.01 -3.75 20.14
C THR A 456 19.30 -3.31 18.85
N LEU A 457 19.59 -2.13 18.31
CA LEU A 457 19.06 -1.62 17.04
C LEU A 457 19.40 -2.57 15.88
N LEU A 458 20.66 -3.00 15.84
CA LEU A 458 21.13 -3.92 14.80
C LEU A 458 20.52 -5.33 14.96
N GLU A 459 20.25 -5.78 16.17
CA GLU A 459 19.57 -7.05 16.41
C GLU A 459 18.09 -6.99 16.02
N GLN A 460 17.42 -5.85 16.17
CA GLN A 460 16.02 -5.66 15.77
C GLN A 460 15.78 -5.74 14.25
N GLN A 461 16.81 -5.89 13.45
CA GLN A 461 16.72 -6.10 11.99
C GLN A 461 16.28 -7.53 11.59
N PHE A 462 16.34 -8.49 12.50
CA PHE A 462 16.26 -9.91 12.17
C PHE A 462 14.96 -10.56 12.62
N VAL A 463 14.57 -11.60 11.87
CA VAL A 463 13.45 -12.47 12.24
C VAL A 463 13.68 -13.06 13.63
N GLY A 464 12.63 -12.98 14.45
CA GLY A 464 12.65 -13.46 15.85
C GLY A 464 13.18 -12.43 16.84
N CYS A 465 13.61 -11.24 16.36
CA CYS A 465 14.01 -10.11 17.22
C CYS A 465 13.25 -8.82 16.88
N GLY A 466 11.97 -8.91 16.60
CA GLY A 466 11.09 -7.78 16.26
C GLY A 466 10.58 -7.83 14.82
N GLN A 467 11.18 -8.61 13.93
CA GLN A 467 10.80 -8.67 12.53
C GLN A 467 10.15 -10.00 12.13
N SER A 468 9.22 -9.95 11.18
CA SER A 468 8.68 -11.10 10.45
C SER A 468 9.56 -11.51 9.25
N SER A 469 10.32 -10.56 8.70
CA SER A 469 11.35 -10.76 7.68
C SER A 469 12.55 -9.88 8.01
N ASN A 470 13.76 -10.23 7.52
CA ASN A 470 14.94 -9.41 7.78
C ASN A 470 14.79 -8.02 7.14
N ARG A 471 15.03 -6.96 7.91
CA ARG A 471 15.00 -5.55 7.50
C ARG A 471 16.34 -4.90 7.81
N ILE A 472 17.33 -5.11 6.94
CA ILE A 472 18.69 -4.62 7.17
C ILE A 472 18.73 -3.11 6.97
N LEU A 473 19.04 -2.37 8.04
CA LEU A 473 19.25 -0.92 7.98
C LEU A 473 20.50 -0.61 7.15
N GLN A 474 20.37 0.35 6.27
CA GLN A 474 21.50 0.88 5.52
C GLN A 474 22.25 1.88 6.42
N VAL A 475 23.56 1.90 6.34
CA VAL A 475 24.39 2.62 7.31
C VAL A 475 25.29 3.64 6.61
N SER A 476 25.55 4.78 7.25
CA SER A 476 26.40 5.82 6.69
C SER A 476 27.88 5.45 6.71
N ALA A 477 28.67 6.15 5.90
CA ALA A 477 30.13 6.00 5.81
C ALA A 477 30.79 6.07 7.18
N GLY A 478 31.77 5.20 7.40
CA GLY A 478 32.48 5.11 8.68
C GLY A 478 31.83 4.20 9.72
N PHE A 479 30.59 3.73 9.50
CA PHE A 479 29.98 2.69 10.32
C PHE A 479 30.12 1.32 9.67
N THR A 480 30.55 0.32 10.42
CA THR A 480 30.66 -1.05 9.94
C THR A 480 30.26 -2.06 11.01
N TYR A 481 29.71 -3.21 10.59
CA TYR A 481 29.43 -4.33 11.49
C TYR A 481 29.37 -5.67 10.74
N THR A 482 29.42 -6.77 11.51
CA THR A 482 29.30 -8.14 11.00
C THR A 482 28.15 -8.85 11.66
N TRP A 483 27.33 -9.57 10.88
CA TRP A 483 26.27 -10.42 11.39
C TRP A 483 26.35 -11.85 10.85
N SER A 484 25.89 -12.83 11.65
CA SER A 484 25.87 -14.25 11.30
C SER A 484 24.49 -14.71 10.85
N ALA A 485 24.44 -15.39 9.70
CA ALA A 485 23.20 -15.98 9.20
C ALA A 485 22.69 -17.11 10.12
N SER A 486 23.61 -17.86 10.75
CA SER A 486 23.31 -18.96 11.68
C SER A 486 23.19 -18.52 13.14
N GLY A 487 23.45 -17.24 13.47
CA GLY A 487 23.32 -16.70 14.82
C GLY A 487 21.90 -16.88 15.38
N ALA A 488 21.80 -17.02 16.71
CA ALA A 488 20.51 -17.12 17.38
C ALA A 488 19.67 -15.85 17.20
N ALA A 489 18.36 -15.92 17.39
CA ALA A 489 17.52 -14.74 17.40
C ALA A 489 17.98 -13.76 18.50
N CYS A 490 18.08 -12.47 18.16
CA CYS A 490 18.60 -11.40 19.02
C CYS A 490 20.06 -11.60 19.48
N ASP A 491 20.87 -12.36 18.71
CA ASP A 491 22.29 -12.60 18.95
C ASP A 491 22.97 -12.94 17.60
N LYS A 492 22.67 -12.13 16.57
CA LYS A 492 23.22 -12.31 15.21
C LYS A 492 24.38 -11.38 14.93
N VAL A 493 24.45 -10.24 15.57
CA VAL A 493 25.50 -9.24 15.39
C VAL A 493 26.62 -9.49 16.39
N ASP A 494 27.89 -9.51 15.93
CA ASP A 494 29.04 -9.54 16.83
C ASP A 494 29.34 -8.12 17.33
N PRO A 495 29.05 -7.78 18.59
CA PRO A 495 29.24 -6.42 19.13
C PRO A 495 30.68 -5.91 19.01
N SER A 496 31.67 -6.81 18.95
CA SER A 496 33.08 -6.44 18.80
C SER A 496 33.41 -5.90 17.41
N THR A 497 32.55 -6.18 16.43
CA THR A 497 32.68 -5.73 15.04
C THR A 497 31.96 -4.43 14.75
N ILE A 498 31.09 -3.96 15.65
CA ILE A 498 30.40 -2.68 15.50
C ILE A 498 31.42 -1.55 15.68
N LYS A 499 31.68 -0.78 14.61
CA LYS A 499 32.69 0.29 14.61
C LYS A 499 32.13 1.60 14.05
N ILE A 500 32.57 2.69 14.66
CA ILE A 500 32.38 4.07 14.18
C ILE A 500 33.78 4.66 13.96
N GLY A 501 34.08 5.12 12.73
CA GLY A 501 35.40 5.63 12.35
C GLY A 501 36.54 4.63 12.59
N GLY A 502 36.25 3.32 12.45
CA GLY A 502 37.19 2.23 12.70
C GLY A 502 37.38 1.86 14.20
N VAL A 503 36.74 2.62 15.13
CA VAL A 503 36.82 2.35 16.58
C VAL A 503 35.62 1.52 17.03
N THR A 504 35.87 0.43 17.74
CA THR A 504 34.79 -0.42 18.27
C THR A 504 33.90 0.36 19.24
N VAL A 505 32.58 0.21 19.05
CA VAL A 505 31.56 0.88 19.87
C VAL A 505 31.63 0.37 21.30
N ASN A 506 31.74 1.30 22.25
CA ASN A 506 31.69 0.97 23.69
C ASN A 506 30.23 0.89 24.14
N PRO A 507 29.75 -0.24 24.69
CA PRO A 507 28.35 -0.40 25.08
C PRO A 507 27.83 0.66 26.05
N SER A 508 28.69 1.21 26.90
CA SER A 508 28.33 2.21 27.93
C SER A 508 28.52 3.66 27.48
N ALA A 509 29.11 3.90 26.33
CA ALA A 509 29.29 5.26 25.80
C ALA A 509 28.05 5.74 25.04
N ASN A 510 27.87 7.06 24.98
CA ASN A 510 26.81 7.71 24.24
C ASN A 510 27.30 8.11 22.83
N TYR A 511 26.43 7.90 21.84
CA TYR A 511 26.65 8.24 20.44
C TYR A 511 25.47 9.04 19.91
N ARG A 512 25.74 10.05 19.09
CA ARG A 512 24.72 10.80 18.37
C ARG A 512 24.42 10.06 17.07
N VAL A 513 23.19 9.64 16.89
CA VAL A 513 22.73 8.90 15.71
C VAL A 513 21.60 9.63 15.02
N THR A 514 21.56 9.58 13.68
CA THR A 514 20.45 10.14 12.89
C THR A 514 19.65 9.03 12.25
N VAL A 515 18.34 9.20 12.27
CA VAL A 515 17.34 8.40 11.55
C VAL A 515 16.24 9.32 11.02
N ASN A 516 15.41 8.85 10.09
CA ASN A 516 14.20 9.57 9.72
C ASN A 516 13.14 9.54 10.84
N SER A 517 12.16 10.45 10.80
CA SER A 517 11.12 10.56 11.85
C SER A 517 10.30 9.30 12.02
N PHE A 518 10.01 8.58 10.94
CA PHE A 518 9.32 7.29 11.00
C PHE A 518 10.07 6.28 11.87
N LEU A 519 11.38 6.09 11.65
CA LEU A 519 12.21 5.22 12.48
C LEU A 519 12.33 5.73 13.92
N ALA A 520 12.50 7.07 14.09
CA ALA A 520 12.64 7.67 15.43
C ALA A 520 11.43 7.36 16.33
N ASP A 521 10.26 7.22 15.75
CA ASP A 521 9.01 6.89 16.46
C ASP A 521 8.72 5.38 16.54
N GLY A 522 9.69 4.54 16.17
CA GLY A 522 9.63 3.08 16.32
C GLY A 522 9.11 2.36 15.09
N GLY A 523 9.01 3.04 13.96
CA GLY A 523 8.61 2.46 12.69
C GLY A 523 9.46 1.24 12.31
N ASP A 524 8.90 0.35 11.50
CA ASP A 524 9.51 -0.93 11.14
C ASP A 524 9.90 -1.78 12.36
N ASN A 525 9.22 -1.62 13.52
CA ASN A 525 9.50 -2.32 14.79
C ASN A 525 10.90 -2.05 15.41
N PHE A 526 11.55 -0.95 15.03
CA PHE A 526 12.80 -0.53 15.65
C PHE A 526 12.58 0.20 16.99
N PHE A 527 11.91 -0.45 17.93
CA PHE A 527 11.42 0.14 19.18
C PHE A 527 12.53 0.69 20.11
N VAL A 528 13.77 0.26 19.94
CA VAL A 528 14.88 0.82 20.72
C VAL A 528 15.08 2.32 20.41
N LEU A 529 14.74 2.79 19.20
CA LEU A 529 14.86 4.19 18.81
C LEU A 529 13.93 5.12 19.60
N VAL A 530 12.78 4.60 20.06
CA VAL A 530 11.85 5.36 20.92
C VAL A 530 12.51 5.75 22.26
N GLN A 531 13.51 4.99 22.70
CA GLN A 531 14.26 5.23 23.93
C GLN A 531 15.37 6.29 23.77
N GLY A 532 15.63 6.75 22.53
CA GLY A 532 16.64 7.76 22.23
C GLY A 532 16.37 9.08 22.96
N THR A 533 17.40 9.64 23.57
CA THR A 533 17.34 10.89 24.34
C THR A 533 17.93 12.06 23.55
N ASN A 534 17.75 13.29 24.04
CA ASN A 534 18.28 14.51 23.40
C ASN A 534 17.93 14.60 21.90
N ARG A 535 16.68 14.33 21.57
CA ARG A 535 16.18 14.39 20.19
C ARG A 535 16.26 15.82 19.67
N LEU A 536 16.76 15.95 18.44
CA LEU A 536 16.83 17.19 17.68
C LEU A 536 16.24 16.93 16.29
N GLY A 537 15.20 17.69 15.92
CA GLY A 537 14.64 17.67 14.56
C GLY A 537 15.57 18.41 13.57
N GLY A 538 15.74 17.84 12.41
CA GLY A 538 16.51 18.40 11.28
C GLY A 538 15.62 18.73 10.08
N GLU A 539 16.27 18.95 8.93
CA GLU A 539 15.58 19.15 7.65
C GLU A 539 14.85 17.89 7.16
N VAL A 540 14.08 18.03 6.10
CA VAL A 540 13.38 16.90 5.46
C VAL A 540 14.40 16.00 4.75
N ASP A 541 14.15 14.70 4.74
CA ASP A 541 15.04 13.68 4.14
C ASP A 541 15.26 13.88 2.63
N THR A 542 14.26 14.38 1.90
CA THR A 542 14.39 14.76 0.49
C THR A 542 15.31 15.97 0.30
N ASP A 543 15.26 16.97 1.20
CA ASP A 543 16.14 18.14 1.13
C ASP A 543 17.59 17.76 1.39
N ALA A 544 17.83 16.84 2.35
CA ALA A 544 19.14 16.29 2.63
C ALA A 544 19.73 15.55 1.42
N LEU A 545 18.91 14.70 0.78
CA LEU A 545 19.34 13.96 -0.41
C LEU A 545 19.61 14.91 -1.60
N GLU A 546 18.77 15.92 -1.82
CA GLU A 546 18.99 16.94 -2.84
C GLU A 546 20.32 17.68 -2.62
N ARG A 547 20.56 18.12 -1.39
CA ARG A 547 21.81 18.82 -1.05
C ARG A 547 23.03 17.92 -1.27
N TYR A 548 22.94 16.65 -0.91
CA TYR A 548 24.02 15.68 -1.11
C TYR A 548 24.30 15.44 -2.59
N LEU A 549 23.27 15.19 -3.40
CA LEU A 549 23.38 15.01 -4.84
C LEU A 549 23.96 16.25 -5.55
N THR A 550 23.63 17.46 -5.08
CA THR A 550 24.17 18.72 -5.61
C THR A 550 25.62 18.93 -5.22
N THR A 551 25.94 18.67 -3.95
CA THR A 551 27.27 18.97 -3.37
C THR A 551 28.34 18.01 -3.86
N PHE A 552 28.00 16.73 -3.99
CA PHE A 552 28.96 15.67 -4.31
C PHE A 552 28.85 15.17 -5.77
N ALA A 553 28.20 15.96 -6.64
CA ALA A 553 28.03 15.59 -8.04
C ALA A 553 29.37 15.43 -8.79
N PRO A 554 29.55 14.41 -9.65
CA PRO A 554 28.65 13.29 -9.84
C PRO A 554 28.80 12.23 -8.73
N VAL A 555 27.68 11.85 -8.11
CA VAL A 555 27.68 10.80 -7.08
C VAL A 555 27.87 9.42 -7.72
N ALA A 556 28.71 8.59 -7.12
CA ALA A 556 28.98 7.23 -7.58
C ALA A 556 28.35 6.19 -6.65
N PRO A 557 27.98 5.00 -7.14
CA PRO A 557 27.62 3.90 -6.27
C PRO A 557 28.81 3.51 -5.39
N GLY A 558 28.58 3.32 -4.08
CA GLY A 558 29.59 2.89 -3.13
C GLY A 558 29.94 1.40 -3.27
N PRO A 559 30.98 0.93 -2.57
CA PRO A 559 31.48 -0.45 -2.69
C PRO A 559 30.61 -1.50 -1.99
N GLN A 560 29.59 -1.13 -1.20
CA GLN A 560 28.75 -2.02 -0.41
C GLN A 560 29.60 -2.96 0.51
N ASP A 561 30.46 -2.38 1.32
CA ASP A 561 31.42 -3.08 2.20
C ASP A 561 31.30 -2.69 3.69
N ARG A 562 30.22 -1.96 4.04
CA ARG A 562 29.94 -1.51 5.41
C ARG A 562 29.34 -2.62 6.25
N ILE A 563 28.57 -3.52 5.64
CA ILE A 563 27.87 -4.62 6.30
C ILE A 563 28.46 -5.95 5.83
N THR A 564 28.96 -6.75 6.77
CA THR A 564 29.50 -8.07 6.46
C THR A 564 28.57 -9.17 6.97
N ARG A 565 28.24 -10.13 6.10
CA ARG A 565 27.51 -11.34 6.50
C ARG A 565 28.46 -12.53 6.53
N ILE A 566 28.43 -13.25 7.64
CA ILE A 566 29.10 -14.55 7.78
C ILE A 566 28.06 -15.68 7.87
N PRO A 567 28.49 -16.95 7.61
CA PRO A 567 27.61 -18.11 7.67
C PRO A 567 26.85 -18.30 8.98
#